data_a4a7fa5b958c662f237a40266b22410a
#
_entry.id   a4a7fa5b958c662f237a40266b22410a
#
_cell.length_a   1.000
_cell.length_b   1.000
_cell.length_c   1.000
_cell.angle_alpha   90.00
_cell.angle_beta   90.00
_cell.angle_gamma   90.00
#
_symmetry.space_group_name_H-M   'P 1'
#
loop_
_entity.id
_entity.type
_entity.pdbx_description
1 polymer ?
#
loop_
_entity_poly.entity_id
_entity_poly.type
_entity_poly.pdbx_seq_one_letter_code
_entity_poly.pdbx_strand_id
1 'polypeptide(L)'
;HLTQDEIDTMVDYTGRFARELHVTGLVNVQYAVSNGKVYVIEVNPRSSRTVPYISKVTGVPMVDLAVRCCLGEKLVDMGYGTGLHPNAPYVAVKVPVFSFEKLHGVDTQFGPEMKSTGEVLGIAPNYHDALLKGLIGAGYTFKTPGPASCCIFTVKDSDKPEFVDIAWKLKSMGYKLYGTSGTCAWLNKHMVPCNEVRNMSGEAPNIVDLLQSGLVDYVFSTSAKGRDPKRDSLSLIHISEPTRP
;
A
#
# COMPACT_ATOMS: atom_id res chain seq x y z
N HIS A 1 15.14 1.79 5.25
CA HIS A 1 15.38 2.91 6.17
C HIS A 1 16.50 3.75 5.56
N LEU A 2 16.35 5.09 5.58
CA LEU A 2 17.42 6.02 5.16
C LEU A 2 18.47 6.13 6.26
N THR A 3 19.72 6.24 5.87
CA THR A 3 20.83 6.58 6.78
C THR A 3 20.82 8.08 7.09
N GLN A 4 21.51 8.50 8.16
CA GLN A 4 21.59 9.92 8.51
C GLN A 4 22.29 10.72 7.38
N ASP A 5 23.35 10.19 6.78
CA ASP A 5 24.08 10.84 5.69
C ASP A 5 23.20 11.06 4.45
N GLU A 6 22.30 10.09 4.14
CA GLU A 6 21.32 10.23 3.05
C GLU A 6 20.31 11.34 3.36
N ILE A 7 19.81 11.39 4.61
CA ILE A 7 18.89 12.44 5.07
C ILE A 7 19.56 13.81 4.99
N ASP A 8 20.77 13.96 5.50
CA ASP A 8 21.52 15.21 5.50
C ASP A 8 21.80 15.69 4.06
N THR A 9 22.11 14.75 3.16
CA THR A 9 22.29 15.05 1.73
C THR A 9 20.98 15.57 1.10
N MET A 10 19.82 14.95 1.40
CA MET A 10 18.52 15.41 0.91
C MET A 10 18.17 16.80 1.45
N VAL A 11 18.47 17.07 2.71
CA VAL A 11 18.24 18.37 3.35
C VAL A 11 19.09 19.45 2.68
N ASP A 12 20.39 19.19 2.45
CA ASP A 12 21.29 20.12 1.75
C ASP A 12 20.79 20.39 0.33
N TYR A 13 20.49 19.35 -0.44
CA TYR A 13 20.01 19.51 -1.81
C TYR A 13 18.70 20.32 -1.86
N THR A 14 17.75 20.01 -0.98
CA THR A 14 16.49 20.76 -0.89
C THR A 14 16.73 22.24 -0.58
N GLY A 15 17.61 22.53 0.38
CA GLY A 15 17.98 23.91 0.73
C GLY A 15 18.65 24.67 -0.41
N ARG A 16 19.51 24.01 -1.18
CA ARG A 16 20.14 24.59 -2.38
C ARG A 16 19.12 24.87 -3.47
N PHE A 17 18.24 23.93 -3.79
CA PHE A 17 17.16 24.15 -4.76
C PHE A 17 16.25 25.30 -4.36
N ALA A 18 15.85 25.37 -3.09
CA ALA A 18 14.98 26.44 -2.62
C ALA A 18 15.62 27.84 -2.80
N ARG A 19 16.92 27.97 -2.54
CA ARG A 19 17.66 29.23 -2.72
C ARG A 19 17.87 29.59 -4.18
N GLU A 20 18.37 28.66 -4.99
CA GLU A 20 18.67 28.91 -6.40
C GLU A 20 17.43 29.19 -7.26
N LEU A 21 16.32 28.52 -6.91
CA LEU A 21 15.02 28.75 -7.59
C LEU A 21 14.22 29.90 -6.97
N HIS A 22 14.76 30.60 -5.97
CA HIS A 22 14.09 31.69 -5.27
C HIS A 22 12.66 31.32 -4.80
N VAL A 23 12.53 30.10 -4.23
CA VAL A 23 11.22 29.57 -3.83
C VAL A 23 10.66 30.40 -2.69
N THR A 24 9.49 31.01 -2.93
CA THR A 24 8.67 31.62 -1.90
C THR A 24 7.39 30.78 -1.77
N GLY A 25 7.25 30.04 -0.66
CA GLY A 25 6.12 29.13 -0.43
C GLY A 25 6.53 27.67 -0.48
N LEU A 26 5.87 26.86 -1.32
CA LEU A 26 6.01 25.41 -1.32
C LEU A 26 6.91 24.90 -2.45
N VAL A 27 7.73 23.92 -2.13
CA VAL A 27 8.47 23.12 -3.09
C VAL A 27 8.34 21.64 -2.72
N ASN A 28 8.19 20.79 -3.73
CA ASN A 28 8.22 19.35 -3.58
C ASN A 28 9.41 18.80 -4.35
N VAL A 29 10.27 18.03 -3.68
CA VAL A 29 11.43 17.39 -4.28
C VAL A 29 11.29 15.88 -4.15
N GLN A 30 11.48 15.15 -5.25
CA GLN A 30 11.48 13.69 -5.24
C GLN A 30 12.90 13.16 -5.38
N TYR A 31 13.25 12.24 -4.52
CA TYR A 31 14.55 11.61 -4.47
C TYR A 31 14.44 10.10 -4.69
N ALA A 32 15.50 9.52 -5.25
CA ALA A 32 15.75 8.09 -5.22
C ALA A 32 17.07 7.82 -4.49
N VAL A 33 17.13 6.71 -3.77
CA VAL A 33 18.37 6.24 -3.15
C VAL A 33 18.75 4.90 -3.75
N SER A 34 19.99 4.78 -4.20
CA SER A 34 20.54 3.54 -4.73
C SER A 34 22.01 3.43 -4.37
N ASN A 35 22.40 2.31 -3.77
CA ASN A 35 23.79 2.04 -3.37
C ASN A 35 24.40 3.17 -2.50
N GLY A 36 23.64 3.70 -1.54
CA GLY A 36 24.08 4.77 -0.64
C GLY A 36 24.20 6.15 -1.31
N LYS A 37 23.72 6.31 -2.55
CA LYS A 37 23.72 7.59 -3.26
C LYS A 37 22.32 8.14 -3.40
N VAL A 38 22.18 9.44 -3.18
CA VAL A 38 20.93 10.20 -3.34
C VAL A 38 20.89 10.79 -4.75
N TYR A 39 19.81 10.50 -5.46
CA TYR A 39 19.53 11.03 -6.79
C TYR A 39 18.28 11.89 -6.75
N VAL A 40 18.31 13.01 -7.46
CA VAL A 40 17.14 13.87 -7.65
C VAL A 40 16.36 13.35 -8.86
N ILE A 41 15.08 13.05 -8.68
CA ILE A 41 14.18 12.67 -9.77
C ILE A 41 13.56 13.93 -10.37
N GLU A 42 12.94 14.78 -9.52
CA GLU A 42 12.32 16.01 -9.96
C GLU A 42 12.22 17.03 -8.84
N VAL A 43 12.15 18.32 -9.22
CA VAL A 43 11.91 19.45 -8.32
C VAL A 43 10.69 20.21 -8.82
N ASN A 44 9.66 20.33 -7.98
CA ASN A 44 8.41 20.99 -8.29
C ASN A 44 8.22 22.20 -7.36
N PRO A 45 8.55 23.45 -7.77
CA PRO A 45 8.36 24.65 -6.95
C PRO A 45 6.89 25.10 -6.94
N ARG A 46 6.03 24.26 -6.41
CA ARG A 46 4.59 24.45 -6.32
C ARG A 46 4.01 23.56 -5.23
N SER A 47 2.74 23.77 -4.88
CA SER A 47 1.97 22.84 -4.06
C SER A 47 1.86 21.46 -4.74
N SER A 48 1.72 20.43 -3.95
CA SER A 48 1.54 19.05 -4.40
C SER A 48 0.37 18.39 -3.65
N ARG A 49 -0.11 17.26 -4.15
CA ARG A 49 -1.14 16.45 -3.46
C ARG A 49 -0.68 15.95 -2.09
N THR A 50 0.63 15.88 -1.88
CA THR A 50 1.21 15.44 -0.60
C THR A 50 1.07 16.50 0.50
N VAL A 51 0.88 17.77 0.17
CA VAL A 51 0.83 18.87 1.15
C VAL A 51 -0.28 18.69 2.20
N PRO A 52 -1.54 18.39 1.86
CA PRO A 52 -2.57 18.13 2.85
C PRO A 52 -2.23 16.95 3.78
N TYR A 53 -1.61 15.90 3.22
CA TYR A 53 -1.14 14.75 3.98
C TYR A 53 -0.06 15.17 5.00
N ILE A 54 1.00 15.81 4.53
CA ILE A 54 2.11 16.24 5.40
C ILE A 54 1.65 17.25 6.45
N SER A 55 0.78 18.19 6.09
CA SER A 55 0.20 19.14 7.05
C SER A 55 -0.52 18.43 8.20
N LYS A 56 -1.30 17.38 7.91
CA LYS A 56 -1.97 16.56 8.94
C LYS A 56 -1.00 15.76 9.77
N VAL A 57 0.02 15.16 9.15
CA VAL A 57 1.01 14.32 9.83
C VAL A 57 1.90 15.15 10.74
N THR A 58 2.33 16.32 10.32
CA THR A 58 3.26 17.16 11.08
C THR A 58 2.55 18.16 12.02
N GLY A 59 1.26 18.41 11.81
CA GLY A 59 0.54 19.49 12.48
C GLY A 59 0.91 20.88 11.97
N VAL A 60 1.75 20.99 10.92
CA VAL A 60 2.19 22.26 10.33
C VAL A 60 1.20 22.70 9.25
N PRO A 61 0.57 23.88 9.36
CA PRO A 61 -0.39 24.38 8.36
C PRO A 61 0.34 24.92 7.12
N MET A 62 0.89 24.01 6.31
CA MET A 62 1.82 24.34 5.22
C MET A 62 1.24 25.30 4.19
N VAL A 63 -0.06 25.19 3.87
CA VAL A 63 -0.70 26.07 2.88
C VAL A 63 -0.86 27.48 3.43
N ASP A 64 -1.28 27.63 4.69
CA ASP A 64 -1.37 28.94 5.35
C ASP A 64 -0.01 29.63 5.41
N LEU A 65 1.01 28.90 5.87
CA LEU A 65 2.38 29.40 5.93
C LEU A 65 2.91 29.82 4.54
N ALA A 66 2.63 29.04 3.51
CA ALA A 66 3.04 29.37 2.15
C ALA A 66 2.39 30.68 1.65
N VAL A 67 1.08 30.86 1.91
CA VAL A 67 0.38 32.09 1.54
C VAL A 67 0.96 33.29 2.27
N ARG A 68 1.18 33.17 3.59
CA ARG A 68 1.78 34.24 4.40
C ARG A 68 3.19 34.61 3.93
N CYS A 69 4.01 33.60 3.58
CA CYS A 69 5.32 33.85 2.98
C CYS A 69 5.21 34.59 1.65
N CYS A 70 4.25 34.23 0.79
CA CYS A 70 4.01 34.95 -0.47
C CYS A 70 3.57 36.40 -0.23
N LEU A 71 2.94 36.69 0.90
CA LEU A 71 2.57 38.06 1.33
C LEU A 71 3.72 38.81 2.03
N GLY A 72 4.91 38.21 2.15
CA GLY A 72 6.12 38.83 2.67
C GLY A 72 6.44 38.54 4.13
N GLU A 73 5.63 37.72 4.82
CA GLU A 73 5.95 37.27 6.19
C GLU A 73 7.09 36.25 6.20
N LYS A 74 7.87 36.24 7.27
CA LYS A 74 8.99 35.29 7.41
C LYS A 74 8.62 34.15 8.34
N LEU A 75 9.03 32.91 8.00
CA LEU A 75 8.77 31.72 8.81
C LEU A 75 9.26 31.88 10.26
N VAL A 76 10.39 32.52 10.47
CA VAL A 76 10.95 32.77 11.81
C VAL A 76 10.01 33.61 12.68
N ASP A 77 9.34 34.60 12.10
CA ASP A 77 8.37 35.46 12.82
C ASP A 77 7.07 34.70 13.18
N MET A 78 6.82 33.61 12.45
CA MET A 78 5.70 32.69 12.69
C MET A 78 6.05 31.51 13.63
N GLY A 79 7.27 31.51 14.18
CA GLY A 79 7.73 30.47 15.10
C GLY A 79 8.30 29.20 14.42
N TYR A 80 8.57 29.27 13.12
CA TYR A 80 9.18 28.16 12.38
C TYR A 80 10.63 28.46 12.05
N GLY A 81 11.48 27.45 12.27
CA GLY A 81 12.91 27.52 11.94
C GLY A 81 13.22 26.98 10.56
N THR A 82 14.53 26.69 10.36
CA THR A 82 15.07 26.02 9.18
C THR A 82 15.40 24.57 9.49
N GLY A 83 15.53 23.74 8.46
CA GLY A 83 15.90 22.34 8.57
C GLY A 83 14.70 21.38 8.57
N LEU A 84 14.97 20.15 8.95
CA LEU A 84 13.98 19.09 8.94
C LEU A 84 13.03 19.22 10.16
N HIS A 85 11.73 19.12 9.91
CA HIS A 85 10.74 19.07 10.99
C HIS A 85 10.90 17.78 11.82
N PRO A 86 10.75 17.84 13.16
CA PRO A 86 10.82 16.66 14.01
C PRO A 86 9.84 15.56 13.58
N ASN A 87 10.26 14.31 13.79
CA ASN A 87 9.41 13.16 13.51
C ASN A 87 8.16 13.17 14.41
N ALA A 88 7.00 12.82 13.83
CA ALA A 88 5.80 12.62 14.59
C ALA A 88 5.93 11.41 15.55
N PRO A 89 5.30 11.44 16.74
CA PRO A 89 5.36 10.34 17.71
C PRO A 89 4.44 9.15 17.34
N TYR A 90 4.04 9.07 16.10
CA TYR A 90 3.14 8.04 15.57
C TYR A 90 3.53 7.67 14.13
N VAL A 91 2.96 6.56 13.67
CA VAL A 91 3.11 6.10 12.29
C VAL A 91 1.95 6.65 11.44
N ALA A 92 2.29 7.21 10.30
CA ALA A 92 1.33 7.68 9.31
C ALA A 92 1.49 6.87 8.01
N VAL A 93 0.40 6.29 7.53
CA VAL A 93 0.37 5.49 6.30
C VAL A 93 -0.56 6.17 5.30
N LYS A 94 -0.04 6.43 4.11
CA LYS A 94 -0.82 6.93 2.98
C LYS A 94 -1.29 5.75 2.13
N VAL A 95 -2.61 5.58 2.02
CA VAL A 95 -3.24 4.52 1.22
C VAL A 95 -3.89 5.14 -0.01
N PRO A 96 -3.53 4.71 -1.23
CA PRO A 96 -4.19 5.17 -2.44
C PRO A 96 -5.62 4.63 -2.53
N VAL A 97 -6.52 5.43 -3.10
CA VAL A 97 -7.89 5.03 -3.43
C VAL A 97 -7.99 4.86 -4.94
N PHE A 98 -8.62 3.78 -5.36
CA PHE A 98 -8.87 3.47 -6.77
C PHE A 98 -10.38 3.42 -7.03
N SER A 99 -10.80 3.97 -8.16
CA SER A 99 -12.21 4.00 -8.56
C SER A 99 -12.51 2.99 -9.68
N PHE A 100 -11.77 1.89 -9.76
CA PHE A 100 -11.96 0.87 -10.79
C PHE A 100 -13.38 0.31 -10.81
N GLU A 101 -14.01 0.13 -9.64
CA GLU A 101 -15.39 -0.33 -9.53
C GLU A 101 -16.43 0.60 -10.20
N LYS A 102 -16.08 1.88 -10.39
CA LYS A 102 -16.95 2.89 -10.99
C LYS A 102 -16.69 3.09 -12.49
N LEU A 103 -15.59 2.56 -13.00
CA LEU A 103 -15.12 2.77 -14.36
C LEU A 103 -15.11 1.43 -15.11
N HIS A 104 -16.17 1.13 -15.82
CA HIS A 104 -16.27 -0.10 -16.62
C HIS A 104 -15.24 -0.11 -17.75
N GLY A 105 -14.56 -1.24 -17.94
CA GLY A 105 -13.62 -1.45 -19.03
C GLY A 105 -12.23 -0.83 -18.86
N VAL A 106 -11.89 -0.34 -17.68
CA VAL A 106 -10.54 0.18 -17.39
C VAL A 106 -9.61 -0.97 -17.02
N ASP A 107 -8.39 -0.94 -17.58
CA ASP A 107 -7.32 -1.86 -17.16
C ASP A 107 -6.93 -1.61 -15.70
N THR A 108 -7.18 -2.58 -14.84
CA THR A 108 -6.89 -2.55 -13.39
C THR A 108 -5.44 -2.85 -13.07
N GLN A 109 -4.63 -3.25 -14.06
CA GLN A 109 -3.21 -3.57 -13.83
C GLN A 109 -2.41 -2.32 -13.50
N PHE A 110 -1.58 -2.40 -12.46
CA PHE A 110 -0.66 -1.34 -12.10
C PHE A 110 0.50 -1.24 -13.11
N GLY A 111 0.75 -0.02 -13.58
CA GLY A 111 1.83 0.34 -14.47
C GLY A 111 2.60 1.56 -13.94
N PRO A 112 3.47 2.16 -14.75
CA PRO A 112 4.20 3.38 -14.38
C PRO A 112 3.28 4.62 -14.25
N GLU A 113 2.06 4.54 -14.78
CA GLU A 113 1.08 5.61 -14.75
C GLU A 113 0.33 5.65 -13.42
N MET A 114 -0.02 6.85 -12.95
CA MET A 114 -0.82 7.03 -11.75
C MET A 114 -2.29 6.72 -12.05
N LYS A 115 -2.83 5.65 -11.46
CA LYS A 115 -4.23 5.22 -11.59
C LYS A 115 -5.09 5.51 -10.36
N SER A 116 -4.49 6.02 -9.27
CA SER A 116 -5.22 6.38 -8.06
C SER A 116 -6.05 7.65 -8.27
N THR A 117 -7.27 7.64 -7.73
CA THR A 117 -8.23 8.77 -7.79
C THR A 117 -8.29 9.58 -6.50
N GLY A 118 -7.71 9.06 -5.43
CA GLY A 118 -7.64 9.71 -4.13
C GLY A 118 -6.59 9.10 -3.22
N GLU A 119 -6.45 9.67 -2.03
CA GLU A 119 -5.53 9.23 -1.01
C GLU A 119 -6.19 9.31 0.37
N VAL A 120 -5.95 8.33 1.22
CA VAL A 120 -6.43 8.28 2.61
C VAL A 120 -5.24 8.20 3.55
N LEU A 121 -5.36 8.86 4.69
CA LEU A 121 -4.37 8.87 5.74
C LEU A 121 -4.83 7.98 6.91
N GLY A 122 -4.04 6.97 7.24
CA GLY A 122 -4.15 6.21 8.49
C GLY A 122 -3.08 6.67 9.49
N ILE A 123 -3.46 6.96 10.72
CA ILE A 123 -2.54 7.36 11.80
C ILE A 123 -2.78 6.46 13.01
N ALA A 124 -1.70 5.89 13.56
CA ALA A 124 -1.73 5.09 14.77
C ALA A 124 -0.34 5.03 15.44
N PRO A 125 -0.23 4.55 16.69
CA PRO A 125 1.06 4.36 17.35
C PRO A 125 1.97 3.35 16.65
N ASN A 126 1.41 2.39 15.91
CA ASN A 126 2.15 1.37 15.19
C ASN A 126 1.71 1.25 13.72
N TYR A 127 2.53 0.60 12.91
CA TYR A 127 2.32 0.45 11.47
C TYR A 127 1.06 -0.33 11.12
N HIS A 128 0.78 -1.43 11.81
CA HIS A 128 -0.35 -2.31 11.48
C HIS A 128 -1.68 -1.60 11.68
N ASP A 129 -1.84 -0.89 12.79
CA ASP A 129 -3.06 -0.13 13.06
C ASP A 129 -3.21 1.07 12.12
N ALA A 130 -2.09 1.76 11.80
CA ALA A 130 -2.10 2.85 10.85
C ALA A 130 -2.51 2.37 9.45
N LEU A 131 -1.96 1.24 8.99
CA LEU A 131 -2.32 0.62 7.72
C LEU A 131 -3.80 0.20 7.70
N LEU A 132 -4.27 -0.49 8.76
CA LEU A 132 -5.66 -0.92 8.88
C LEU A 132 -6.62 0.26 8.78
N LYS A 133 -6.36 1.34 9.54
CA LYS A 133 -7.17 2.58 9.46
C LYS A 133 -7.17 3.19 8.06
N GLY A 134 -6.02 3.23 7.41
CA GLY A 134 -5.89 3.71 6.04
C GLY A 134 -6.69 2.86 5.04
N LEU A 135 -6.63 1.54 5.15
CA LEU A 135 -7.39 0.62 4.31
C LEU A 135 -8.90 0.78 4.52
N ILE A 136 -9.36 0.82 5.77
CA ILE A 136 -10.79 1.06 6.09
C ILE A 136 -11.24 2.41 5.50
N GLY A 137 -10.45 3.46 5.68
CA GLY A 137 -10.75 4.77 5.11
C GLY A 137 -10.75 4.80 3.58
N ALA A 138 -9.98 3.92 2.94
CA ALA A 138 -9.96 3.74 1.49
C ALA A 138 -11.15 2.90 0.96
N GLY A 139 -12.03 2.44 1.85
CA GLY A 139 -13.24 1.69 1.49
C GLY A 139 -13.10 0.17 1.59
N TYR A 140 -11.94 -0.35 2.02
CA TYR A 140 -11.79 -1.78 2.25
C TYR A 140 -12.62 -2.22 3.46
N THR A 141 -13.42 -3.26 3.27
CA THR A 141 -14.20 -3.89 4.34
C THR A 141 -13.54 -5.19 4.77
N PHE A 142 -13.40 -5.36 6.08
CA PHE A 142 -12.87 -6.59 6.66
C PHE A 142 -14.03 -7.37 7.28
N LYS A 143 -14.23 -8.60 6.80
CA LYS A 143 -15.30 -9.46 7.28
C LYS A 143 -14.84 -10.25 8.50
N THR A 144 -15.70 -10.37 9.50
CA THR A 144 -15.56 -11.37 10.55
C THR A 144 -15.96 -12.73 10.00
N PRO A 145 -15.19 -13.81 10.30
CA PRO A 145 -15.49 -15.11 9.74
C PRO A 145 -16.84 -15.65 10.23
N GLY A 146 -17.65 -16.13 9.29
CA GLY A 146 -18.85 -16.92 9.54
C GLY A 146 -18.56 -18.44 9.43
N PRO A 147 -19.56 -19.29 9.66
CA PRO A 147 -19.37 -20.76 9.65
C PRO A 147 -18.86 -21.35 8.34
N ALA A 148 -19.12 -20.66 7.23
CA ALA A 148 -18.71 -21.07 5.89
C ALA A 148 -17.55 -20.26 5.32
N SER A 149 -17.08 -19.21 6.03
CA SER A 149 -15.99 -18.32 5.57
C SER A 149 -14.72 -19.08 5.28
N CYS A 150 -14.11 -18.77 4.14
CA CYS A 150 -12.86 -19.39 3.76
C CYS A 150 -11.86 -18.43 3.11
N CYS A 151 -10.59 -18.84 3.16
CA CYS A 151 -9.47 -18.16 2.52
C CYS A 151 -8.81 -19.11 1.52
N ILE A 152 -8.38 -18.58 0.38
CA ILE A 152 -7.59 -19.30 -0.62
C ILE A 152 -6.15 -18.81 -0.60
N PHE A 153 -5.20 -19.76 -0.63
CA PHE A 153 -3.77 -19.50 -0.68
C PHE A 153 -3.14 -20.07 -1.95
N THR A 154 -2.47 -19.23 -2.71
CA THR A 154 -1.61 -19.62 -3.82
C THR A 154 -0.27 -18.89 -3.67
N VAL A 155 0.64 -19.53 -2.92
CA VAL A 155 1.87 -18.90 -2.43
C VAL A 155 3.08 -19.55 -3.08
N LYS A 156 4.00 -18.71 -3.63
CA LYS A 156 5.28 -19.19 -4.17
C LYS A 156 6.19 -19.74 -3.06
N ASP A 157 7.08 -20.65 -3.41
CA ASP A 157 7.90 -21.40 -2.45
C ASP A 157 8.75 -20.50 -1.53
N SER A 158 9.27 -19.39 -2.04
CA SER A 158 10.08 -18.45 -1.24
C SER A 158 9.30 -17.76 -0.12
N ASP A 159 7.99 -17.62 -0.26
CA ASP A 159 7.14 -16.86 0.68
C ASP A 159 6.40 -17.79 1.66
N LYS A 160 6.37 -19.09 1.36
CA LYS A 160 5.67 -20.09 2.20
C LYS A 160 6.07 -20.07 3.69
N PRO A 161 7.35 -19.89 4.07
CA PRO A 161 7.74 -19.85 5.47
C PRO A 161 7.03 -18.77 6.28
N GLU A 162 6.91 -17.55 5.71
CA GLU A 162 6.23 -16.43 6.37
C GLU A 162 4.71 -16.62 6.45
N PHE A 163 4.15 -17.38 5.52
CA PHE A 163 2.71 -17.64 5.46
C PHE A 163 2.19 -18.61 6.53
N VAL A 164 3.04 -19.40 7.16
CA VAL A 164 2.61 -20.37 8.19
C VAL A 164 1.92 -19.64 9.35
N ASP A 165 2.53 -18.58 9.87
CA ASP A 165 1.98 -17.80 10.98
C ASP A 165 0.68 -17.08 10.60
N ILE A 166 0.62 -16.55 9.38
CA ILE A 166 -0.59 -15.89 8.85
C ILE A 166 -1.74 -16.90 8.75
N ALA A 167 -1.46 -18.06 8.17
CA ALA A 167 -2.45 -19.13 8.02
C ALA A 167 -2.94 -19.65 9.38
N TRP A 168 -2.06 -19.79 10.37
CA TRP A 168 -2.44 -20.13 11.74
C TRP A 168 -3.38 -19.09 12.37
N LYS A 169 -3.08 -17.79 12.22
CA LYS A 169 -3.93 -16.71 12.72
C LYS A 169 -5.32 -16.76 12.07
N LEU A 170 -5.39 -16.89 10.75
CA LEU A 170 -6.66 -17.01 10.05
C LEU A 170 -7.46 -18.26 10.46
N LYS A 171 -6.77 -19.39 10.65
CA LYS A 171 -7.39 -20.61 11.14
C LYS A 171 -7.96 -20.44 12.55
N SER A 172 -7.21 -19.79 13.45
CA SER A 172 -7.64 -19.50 14.83
C SER A 172 -8.82 -18.51 14.88
N MET A 173 -8.95 -17.64 13.88
CA MET A 173 -10.09 -16.75 13.71
C MET A 173 -11.36 -17.47 13.21
N GLY A 174 -11.24 -18.72 12.75
CA GLY A 174 -12.39 -19.53 12.31
C GLY A 174 -12.50 -19.72 10.80
N TYR A 175 -11.56 -19.20 10.00
CA TYR A 175 -11.58 -19.43 8.55
C TYR A 175 -11.25 -20.87 8.17
N LYS A 176 -11.94 -21.39 7.16
CA LYS A 176 -11.53 -22.60 6.45
C LYS A 176 -10.44 -22.22 5.45
N LEU A 177 -9.34 -22.97 5.45
CA LEU A 177 -8.20 -22.67 4.58
C LEU A 177 -8.19 -23.63 3.40
N TYR A 178 -8.04 -23.06 2.21
CA TYR A 178 -7.85 -23.77 0.95
C TYR A 178 -6.54 -23.32 0.31
N GLY A 179 -5.86 -24.22 -0.35
CA GLY A 179 -4.61 -23.92 -1.04
C GLY A 179 -4.37 -24.78 -2.25
N THR A 180 -3.61 -24.25 -3.22
CA THR A 180 -3.08 -25.09 -4.32
C THR A 180 -2.21 -26.20 -3.76
N SER A 181 -2.05 -27.31 -4.49
CA SER A 181 -1.39 -28.55 -4.04
C SER A 181 -0.08 -28.28 -3.27
N GLY A 182 0.87 -27.52 -3.84
CA GLY A 182 2.13 -27.22 -3.19
C GLY A 182 2.02 -26.34 -1.94
N THR A 183 1.06 -25.41 -1.90
CA THR A 183 0.80 -24.56 -0.72
C THR A 183 0.09 -25.35 0.38
N CYS A 184 -0.92 -26.13 0.01
CA CYS A 184 -1.67 -27.00 0.93
C CYS A 184 -0.73 -28.04 1.58
N ALA A 185 0.09 -28.74 0.80
CA ALA A 185 1.05 -29.71 1.31
C ALA A 185 2.06 -29.05 2.29
N TRP A 186 2.53 -27.84 1.99
CA TRP A 186 3.42 -27.09 2.87
C TRP A 186 2.74 -26.74 4.22
N LEU A 187 1.55 -26.19 4.19
CA LEU A 187 0.81 -25.78 5.38
C LEU A 187 0.48 -27.00 6.26
N ASN A 188 0.00 -28.12 5.66
CA ASN A 188 -0.29 -29.36 6.40
C ASN A 188 0.97 -29.95 7.04
N LYS A 189 2.13 -29.87 6.36
CA LYS A 189 3.43 -30.27 6.94
C LYS A 189 3.79 -29.46 8.19
N HIS A 190 3.35 -28.19 8.25
CA HIS A 190 3.56 -27.29 9.40
C HIS A 190 2.38 -27.26 10.36
N MET A 191 1.57 -28.33 10.36
CA MET A 191 0.43 -28.53 11.27
C MET A 191 -0.70 -27.51 11.11
N VAL A 192 -0.75 -26.76 10.00
CA VAL A 192 -1.86 -25.87 9.67
C VAL A 192 -2.84 -26.60 8.77
N PRO A 193 -4.05 -26.97 9.25
CA PRO A 193 -5.03 -27.69 8.45
C PRO A 193 -5.48 -26.86 7.24
N CYS A 194 -5.16 -27.35 6.05
CA CYS A 194 -5.50 -26.71 4.78
C CYS A 194 -6.09 -27.75 3.83
N ASN A 195 -7.15 -27.40 3.14
CA ASN A 195 -7.79 -28.26 2.13
C ASN A 195 -7.18 -27.96 0.76
N GLU A 196 -6.91 -28.98 0.00
CA GLU A 196 -6.41 -28.80 -1.36
C GLU A 196 -7.55 -28.34 -2.30
N VAL A 197 -7.22 -27.38 -3.14
CA VAL A 197 -8.06 -26.94 -4.26
C VAL A 197 -7.25 -26.99 -5.54
N ARG A 198 -7.85 -27.47 -6.63
CA ARG A 198 -7.20 -27.55 -7.94
C ARG A 198 -7.00 -26.16 -8.56
N ASN A 199 -5.97 -26.01 -9.35
CA ASN A 199 -5.72 -24.78 -10.11
C ASN A 199 -6.88 -24.48 -11.07
N MET A 200 -6.93 -23.25 -11.56
CA MET A 200 -8.02 -22.76 -12.43
C MET A 200 -8.21 -23.59 -13.72
N SER A 201 -7.15 -24.16 -14.24
CA SER A 201 -7.16 -25.04 -15.43
C SER A 201 -7.51 -26.51 -15.13
N GLY A 202 -7.72 -26.86 -13.85
CA GLY A 202 -8.05 -28.22 -13.43
C GLY A 202 -9.54 -28.54 -13.56
N GLU A 203 -9.87 -29.85 -13.54
CA GLU A 203 -11.28 -30.30 -13.43
C GLU A 203 -11.92 -29.79 -12.14
N ALA A 204 -13.25 -29.60 -12.16
CA ALA A 204 -14.02 -29.21 -10.99
C ALA A 204 -13.94 -30.26 -9.85
N PRO A 205 -13.96 -29.88 -8.58
CA PRO A 205 -13.98 -28.49 -8.06
C PRO A 205 -12.58 -27.83 -8.10
N ASN A 206 -12.50 -26.66 -8.66
CA ASN A 206 -11.28 -25.86 -8.76
C ASN A 206 -11.42 -24.48 -8.07
N ILE A 207 -10.39 -23.66 -8.14
CA ILE A 207 -10.41 -22.31 -7.53
C ILE A 207 -11.57 -21.46 -8.04
N VAL A 208 -11.93 -21.56 -9.33
CA VAL A 208 -13.00 -20.76 -9.94
C VAL A 208 -14.35 -21.14 -9.33
N ASP A 209 -14.61 -22.44 -9.19
CA ASP A 209 -15.86 -22.94 -8.58
C ASP A 209 -15.99 -22.47 -7.13
N LEU A 210 -14.88 -22.47 -6.38
CA LEU A 210 -14.87 -22.01 -5.00
C LEU A 210 -15.10 -20.49 -4.91
N LEU A 211 -14.53 -19.68 -5.81
CA LEU A 211 -14.79 -18.24 -5.88
C LEU A 211 -16.24 -17.94 -6.25
N GLN A 212 -16.79 -18.65 -7.24
CA GLN A 212 -18.18 -18.48 -7.67
C GLN A 212 -19.22 -18.91 -6.61
N SER A 213 -18.82 -19.75 -5.65
CA SER A 213 -19.69 -20.13 -4.53
C SER A 213 -20.03 -18.97 -3.58
N GLY A 214 -19.30 -17.86 -3.66
CA GLY A 214 -19.47 -16.71 -2.76
C GLY A 214 -19.00 -16.94 -1.32
N LEU A 215 -18.36 -18.07 -1.03
CA LEU A 215 -17.89 -18.43 0.32
C LEU A 215 -16.47 -17.92 0.61
N VAL A 216 -15.76 -17.45 -0.40
CA VAL A 216 -14.39 -16.96 -0.27
C VAL A 216 -14.39 -15.52 0.18
N ASP A 217 -13.82 -15.26 1.36
CA ASP A 217 -13.67 -13.89 1.86
C ASP A 217 -12.34 -13.26 1.46
N TYR A 218 -11.27 -14.06 1.41
CA TYR A 218 -9.93 -13.57 1.07
C TYR A 218 -9.16 -14.53 0.17
N VAL A 219 -8.43 -13.96 -0.77
CA VAL A 219 -7.47 -14.67 -1.62
C VAL A 219 -6.08 -14.10 -1.39
N PHE A 220 -5.14 -14.95 -1.01
CA PHE A 220 -3.73 -14.61 -0.84
C PHE A 220 -2.93 -15.23 -1.98
N SER A 221 -2.47 -14.39 -2.88
CA SER A 221 -1.68 -14.84 -4.04
C SER A 221 -0.35 -14.11 -4.08
N THR A 222 0.76 -14.86 -4.03
CA THR A 222 2.08 -14.32 -4.30
C THR A 222 2.58 -14.88 -5.62
N SER A 223 2.67 -14.02 -6.64
CA SER A 223 3.17 -14.44 -7.95
C SER A 223 4.69 -14.43 -8.00
N ALA A 224 5.27 -15.36 -8.75
CA ALA A 224 6.65 -15.23 -9.20
C ALA A 224 6.76 -14.03 -10.16
N LYS A 225 7.93 -13.33 -10.16
CA LYS A 225 8.18 -12.18 -11.04
C LYS A 225 7.90 -12.53 -12.51
N GLY A 226 7.09 -11.74 -13.20
CA GLY A 226 6.85 -11.82 -14.64
C GLY A 226 5.36 -11.64 -15.00
N ARG A 227 5.11 -10.90 -16.08
CA ARG A 227 3.78 -10.70 -16.68
C ARG A 227 3.45 -11.87 -17.62
N ASP A 228 3.18 -13.04 -17.11
CA ASP A 228 2.64 -14.11 -17.93
C ASP A 228 1.11 -14.10 -17.81
N PRO A 229 0.37 -13.75 -18.88
CA PRO A 229 -1.09 -13.68 -18.85
C PRO A 229 -1.77 -15.04 -18.62
N LYS A 230 -1.01 -16.14 -18.73
CA LYS A 230 -1.51 -17.51 -18.47
C LYS A 230 -1.43 -17.92 -17.00
N ARG A 231 -0.95 -17.05 -16.10
CA ARG A 231 -0.81 -17.38 -14.68
C ARG A 231 -2.10 -17.15 -13.93
N ASP A 232 -2.47 -18.10 -13.11
CA ASP A 232 -3.67 -18.11 -12.26
C ASP A 232 -3.84 -16.83 -11.40
N SER A 233 -2.73 -16.22 -10.95
CA SER A 233 -2.77 -15.01 -10.13
C SER A 233 -3.35 -13.78 -10.82
N LEU A 234 -3.13 -13.60 -12.13
CA LEU A 234 -3.71 -12.51 -12.91
C LEU A 234 -5.20 -12.76 -13.20
N SER A 235 -5.54 -14.01 -13.48
CA SER A 235 -6.91 -14.41 -13.73
C SER A 235 -7.77 -14.35 -12.47
N LEU A 236 -7.21 -14.61 -11.28
CA LEU A 236 -7.91 -14.50 -9.99
C LEU A 236 -8.38 -13.06 -9.70
N ILE A 237 -7.62 -12.04 -10.10
CA ILE A 237 -8.02 -10.64 -9.93
C ILE A 237 -9.30 -10.36 -10.72
N HIS A 238 -9.39 -10.85 -11.95
CA HIS A 238 -10.57 -10.64 -12.82
C HIS A 238 -11.82 -11.43 -12.41
N ILE A 239 -11.63 -12.56 -11.71
CA ILE A 239 -12.75 -13.41 -11.26
C ILE A 239 -13.27 -12.98 -9.89
N SER A 240 -12.40 -12.44 -9.03
CA SER A 240 -12.75 -12.03 -7.67
C SER A 240 -13.35 -10.62 -7.61
N GLU A 241 -13.35 -9.86 -8.69
CA GLU A 241 -14.11 -8.61 -8.77
C GLU A 241 -15.61 -8.93 -8.75
N PRO A 242 -16.34 -8.51 -7.69
CA PRO A 242 -17.76 -8.75 -7.67
C PRO A 242 -18.41 -7.97 -8.81
N THR A 243 -18.94 -8.69 -9.78
CA THR A 243 -19.96 -8.13 -10.66
C THR A 243 -21.16 -7.78 -9.78
N ARG A 244 -21.16 -6.57 -9.22
CA ARG A 244 -22.37 -6.04 -8.59
C ARG A 244 -23.37 -5.71 -9.70
N PRO A 245 -24.64 -6.18 -9.55
CA PRO A 245 -25.71 -5.82 -10.46
C PRO A 245 -25.97 -4.31 -10.49
#